data_ea83fab8a9159899b98be6fa4e6ce682
#
_entry.id   ea83fab8a9159899b98be6fa4e6ce682
#
_cell.length_a   1.000
_cell.length_b   1.000
_cell.length_c   1.000
_cell.angle_alpha   90.00
_cell.angle_beta   90.00
_cell.angle_gamma   90.00
#
_symmetry.space_group_name_H-M   'P 1'
#
loop_
_entity.id
_entity.type
_entity.pdbx_description
1 polymer ?
#
loop_
_entity_poly.entity_id
_entity_poly.type
_entity_poly.pdbx_seq_one_letter_code
_entity_poly.pdbx_strand_id
1 'polypeptide(L)'
;MNLILFGPPGAGKGTQAKNLEKKLNNFQLSTGDMLRDEIKKDSEIGKKIINYMNDGKFVDDTIVNKLMEKVIFDPNKKDRLIFDGYPRAIDQAKNLDLLLSSSNQKIDYIFFLNVKKETIIKRIEKRKVLENRSDDDLNTILKRYETYMETTKPVLDYYSSHQNYHEIDGSMKIEEITSKIEEILKL
;
A
#
# COMPACT_ATOMS: atom_id res chain seq x y z
N MET A 1 1.79 -14.61 8.47
CA MET A 1 2.77 -13.51 8.57
C MET A 1 2.15 -12.23 8.01
N ASN A 2 2.45 -11.08 8.62
CA ASN A 2 2.00 -9.77 8.15
C ASN A 2 3.12 -9.04 7.39
N LEU A 3 2.81 -8.53 6.21
CA LEU A 3 3.78 -7.90 5.32
C LEU A 3 3.39 -6.45 5.02
N ILE A 4 4.36 -5.55 4.90
CA ILE A 4 4.14 -4.20 4.36
C ILE A 4 4.84 -4.08 3.00
N LEU A 5 4.12 -3.56 2.01
CA LEU A 5 4.68 -3.18 0.71
C LEU A 5 4.71 -1.67 0.60
N PHE A 6 5.91 -1.09 0.67
CA PHE A 6 6.17 0.32 0.41
C PHE A 6 6.61 0.58 -1.03
N GLY A 7 6.41 1.79 -1.46
CA GLY A 7 6.84 2.29 -2.76
C GLY A 7 5.91 3.40 -3.28
N PRO A 8 6.39 4.24 -4.19
CA PRO A 8 5.59 5.31 -4.77
C PRO A 8 4.37 4.80 -5.55
N PRO A 9 3.42 5.68 -5.88
CA PRO A 9 2.34 5.34 -6.82
C PRO A 9 2.92 4.75 -8.11
N GLY A 10 2.38 3.64 -8.61
CA GLY A 10 2.89 2.99 -9.83
C GLY A 10 4.13 2.08 -9.63
N ALA A 11 4.64 1.91 -8.41
CA ALA A 11 5.79 1.04 -8.13
C ALA A 11 5.53 -0.46 -8.36
N GLY A 12 4.26 -0.89 -8.44
CA GLY A 12 3.90 -2.30 -8.63
C GLY A 12 3.47 -3.02 -7.35
N LYS A 13 3.29 -2.30 -6.23
CA LYS A 13 2.86 -2.86 -4.94
C LYS A 13 1.65 -3.78 -5.06
N GLY A 14 0.57 -3.29 -5.68
CA GLY A 14 -0.66 -4.07 -5.83
C GLY A 14 -0.48 -5.34 -6.65
N THR A 15 0.39 -5.33 -7.66
CA THR A 15 0.74 -6.53 -8.45
C THR A 15 1.45 -7.55 -7.58
N GLN A 16 2.46 -7.11 -6.81
CA GLN A 16 3.20 -7.99 -5.90
C GLN A 16 2.30 -8.50 -4.76
N ALA A 17 1.46 -7.63 -4.20
CA ALA A 17 0.50 -8.04 -3.18
C ALA A 17 -0.42 -9.17 -3.66
N LYS A 18 -0.98 -9.06 -4.88
CA LYS A 18 -1.83 -10.10 -5.48
C LYS A 18 -1.08 -11.41 -5.72
N ASN A 19 0.19 -11.35 -6.12
CA ASN A 19 1.01 -12.54 -6.30
C ASN A 19 1.25 -13.24 -4.96
N LEU A 20 1.62 -12.46 -3.94
CA LEU A 20 1.86 -12.98 -2.59
C LEU A 20 0.57 -13.46 -1.91
N GLU A 21 -0.57 -12.79 -2.11
CA GLU A 21 -1.87 -13.21 -1.60
C GLU A 21 -2.20 -14.65 -2.00
N LYS A 22 -2.03 -14.96 -3.29
CA LYS A 22 -2.27 -16.31 -3.81
C LYS A 22 -1.29 -17.34 -3.24
N LYS A 23 -0.02 -16.96 -3.10
CA LYS A 23 1.05 -17.88 -2.73
C LYS A 23 1.09 -18.17 -1.23
N LEU A 24 0.83 -17.16 -0.41
CA LEU A 24 0.88 -17.24 1.05
C LEU A 24 -0.49 -17.53 1.68
N ASN A 25 -1.55 -17.54 0.90
CA ASN A 25 -2.93 -17.54 1.41
C ASN A 25 -3.18 -16.37 2.39
N ASN A 26 -2.62 -15.21 2.08
CA ASN A 26 -2.77 -13.97 2.81
C ASN A 26 -3.91 -13.12 2.22
N PHE A 27 -4.26 -12.04 2.89
CA PHE A 27 -5.25 -11.06 2.44
C PHE A 27 -4.58 -9.74 2.12
N GLN A 28 -4.73 -9.25 0.89
CA GLN A 28 -4.29 -7.91 0.53
C GLN A 28 -5.19 -6.86 1.16
N LEU A 29 -4.58 -5.92 1.90
CA LEU A 29 -5.22 -4.70 2.36
C LEU A 29 -4.73 -3.52 1.53
N SER A 30 -5.42 -3.26 0.43
CA SER A 30 -5.19 -2.08 -0.39
C SER A 30 -6.08 -0.94 0.07
N THR A 31 -5.51 0.07 0.74
CA THR A 31 -6.29 1.26 1.15
C THR A 31 -6.95 1.93 -0.04
N GLY A 32 -6.26 2.01 -1.17
CA GLY A 32 -6.83 2.59 -2.38
C GLY A 32 -8.05 1.83 -2.90
N ASP A 33 -8.03 0.49 -2.86
CA ASP A 33 -9.17 -0.32 -3.31
C ASP A 33 -10.33 -0.24 -2.31
N MET A 34 -10.05 -0.30 -1.01
CA MET A 34 -11.07 -0.13 0.03
C MET A 34 -11.80 1.21 -0.10
N LEU A 35 -11.07 2.30 -0.34
CA LEU A 35 -11.66 3.62 -0.53
C LEU A 35 -12.47 3.70 -1.84
N ARG A 36 -11.97 3.13 -2.94
CA ARG A 36 -12.73 3.04 -4.20
C ARG A 36 -14.00 2.22 -4.06
N ASP A 37 -13.99 1.17 -3.26
CA ASP A 37 -15.18 0.37 -3.01
C ASP A 37 -16.22 1.14 -2.17
N GLU A 38 -15.80 1.97 -1.21
CA GLU A 38 -16.71 2.87 -0.49
C GLU A 38 -17.35 3.92 -1.43
N ILE A 39 -16.60 4.43 -2.41
CA ILE A 39 -17.14 5.34 -3.43
C ILE A 39 -18.17 4.62 -4.30
N LYS A 40 -17.87 3.40 -4.76
CA LYS A 40 -18.81 2.61 -5.59
C LYS A 40 -20.12 2.27 -4.87
N LYS A 41 -20.09 2.12 -3.54
CA LYS A 41 -21.29 1.87 -2.72
C LYS A 41 -22.16 3.11 -2.55
N ASP A 42 -21.74 4.28 -3.06
CA ASP A 42 -22.40 5.58 -2.84
C ASP A 42 -22.66 5.88 -1.35
N SER A 43 -21.77 5.39 -0.48
CA SER A 43 -21.87 5.59 0.96
C SER A 43 -21.60 7.06 1.33
N GLU A 44 -22.08 7.50 2.50
CA GLU A 44 -21.77 8.84 3.03
C GLU A 44 -20.25 9.05 3.18
N ILE A 45 -19.52 7.99 3.48
CA ILE A 45 -18.05 8.01 3.49
C ILE A 45 -17.52 8.17 2.07
N GLY A 46 -18.05 7.41 1.11
CA GLY A 46 -17.67 7.49 -0.31
C GLY A 46 -17.81 8.90 -0.87
N LYS A 47 -18.92 9.58 -0.58
CA LYS A 47 -19.16 10.98 -1.01
C LYS A 47 -18.14 11.97 -0.43
N LYS A 48 -17.69 11.76 0.80
CA LYS A 48 -16.67 12.60 1.46
C LYS A 48 -15.28 12.40 0.88
N ILE A 49 -14.92 11.17 0.54
CA ILE A 49 -13.55 10.82 0.14
C ILE A 49 -13.27 11.00 -1.36
N ILE A 50 -14.32 11.04 -2.20
CA ILE A 50 -14.15 11.11 -3.67
C ILE A 50 -13.29 12.31 -4.12
N ASN A 51 -13.50 13.48 -3.50
CA ASN A 51 -12.75 14.69 -3.83
C ASN A 51 -11.27 14.58 -3.44
N TYR A 52 -10.98 14.00 -2.27
CA TYR A 52 -9.60 13.75 -1.85
C TYR A 52 -8.85 12.85 -2.83
N MET A 53 -9.49 11.77 -3.28
CA MET A 53 -8.88 10.84 -4.21
C MET A 53 -8.65 11.44 -5.59
N ASN A 54 -9.62 12.22 -6.12
CA ASN A 54 -9.49 12.90 -7.40
C ASN A 54 -8.41 13.98 -7.37
N ASP A 55 -8.26 14.67 -6.25
CA ASP A 55 -7.20 15.67 -6.02
C ASP A 55 -5.81 15.05 -5.78
N GLY A 56 -5.70 13.72 -5.66
CA GLY A 56 -4.47 13.01 -5.32
C GLY A 56 -4.02 13.20 -3.87
N LYS A 57 -4.90 13.70 -3.01
CA LYS A 57 -4.68 13.89 -1.57
C LYS A 57 -4.94 12.62 -0.78
N PHE A 58 -4.41 12.56 0.42
CA PHE A 58 -4.76 11.49 1.37
C PHE A 58 -6.13 11.75 1.99
N VAL A 59 -6.88 10.67 2.16
CA VAL A 59 -8.12 10.67 2.93
C VAL A 59 -7.78 10.80 4.41
N ASP A 60 -8.68 11.40 5.17
CA ASP A 60 -8.54 11.59 6.62
C ASP A 60 -8.16 10.27 7.33
N ASP A 61 -7.14 10.36 8.19
CA ASP A 61 -6.59 9.21 8.89
C ASP A 61 -7.61 8.51 9.78
N THR A 62 -8.60 9.24 10.32
CA THR A 62 -9.66 8.63 11.13
C THR A 62 -10.51 7.65 10.35
N ILE A 63 -10.75 7.93 9.07
CA ILE A 63 -11.50 7.05 8.16
C ILE A 63 -10.63 5.82 7.83
N VAL A 64 -9.38 6.06 7.43
CA VAL A 64 -8.45 4.98 7.04
C VAL A 64 -8.17 4.06 8.23
N ASN A 65 -7.91 4.61 9.40
CA ASN A 65 -7.64 3.84 10.61
C ASN A 65 -8.81 2.94 11.02
N LYS A 66 -10.05 3.44 10.95
CA LYS A 66 -11.25 2.62 11.21
C LYS A 66 -11.39 1.44 10.23
N LEU A 67 -11.06 1.66 8.95
CA LEU A 67 -11.07 0.59 7.97
C LEU A 67 -9.99 -0.46 8.27
N MET A 68 -8.79 -0.02 8.65
CA MET A 68 -7.68 -0.92 9.04
C MET A 68 -8.02 -1.71 10.30
N GLU A 69 -8.50 -1.05 11.33
CA GLU A 69 -8.89 -1.66 12.61
C GLU A 69 -9.85 -2.83 12.40
N LYS A 70 -10.91 -2.61 11.62
CA LYS A 70 -11.91 -3.63 11.30
C LYS A 70 -11.31 -4.90 10.70
N VAL A 71 -10.26 -4.76 9.88
CA VAL A 71 -9.63 -5.90 9.22
C VAL A 71 -8.56 -6.55 10.09
N ILE A 72 -7.79 -5.76 10.85
CA ILE A 72 -6.74 -6.26 11.75
C ILE A 72 -7.35 -7.12 12.87
N PHE A 73 -8.52 -6.74 13.37
CA PHE A 73 -9.22 -7.50 14.43
C PHE A 73 -10.09 -8.64 13.89
N ASP A 74 -10.15 -8.87 12.58
CA ASP A 74 -10.84 -10.04 12.02
C ASP A 74 -10.04 -11.32 12.32
N PRO A 75 -10.56 -12.25 13.15
CA PRO A 75 -9.82 -13.45 13.55
C PRO A 75 -9.48 -14.36 12.35
N ASN A 76 -10.24 -14.29 11.27
CA ASN A 76 -9.97 -15.08 10.06
C ASN A 76 -8.78 -14.56 9.25
N LYS A 77 -8.30 -13.35 9.55
CA LYS A 77 -7.21 -12.69 8.83
C LYS A 77 -5.95 -12.51 9.69
N LYS A 78 -6.03 -12.93 10.94
CA LYS A 78 -4.92 -12.80 11.90
C LYS A 78 -3.62 -13.40 11.34
N ASP A 79 -2.53 -12.64 11.44
CA ASP A 79 -1.19 -13.00 10.94
C ASP A 79 -1.14 -13.36 9.44
N ARG A 80 -2.06 -12.80 8.64
CA ARG A 80 -2.19 -13.10 7.21
C ARG A 80 -2.46 -11.87 6.37
N LEU A 81 -1.87 -10.71 6.74
CA LEU A 81 -2.16 -9.42 6.13
C LEU A 81 -1.01 -8.93 5.25
N ILE A 82 -1.33 -8.39 4.08
CA ILE A 82 -0.41 -7.68 3.21
C ILE A 82 -0.89 -6.24 3.11
N PHE A 83 -0.23 -5.33 3.80
CA PHE A 83 -0.55 -3.91 3.78
C PHE A 83 -0.02 -3.27 2.49
N ASP A 84 -0.92 -2.86 1.60
CA ASP A 84 -0.62 -2.16 0.35
C ASP A 84 -1.14 -0.73 0.40
N GLY A 85 -0.21 0.22 0.46
CA GLY A 85 -0.53 1.64 0.54
C GLY A 85 -0.97 2.11 1.93
N TYR A 86 -0.61 1.41 2.98
CA TYR A 86 -0.71 1.77 4.39
C TYR A 86 0.45 1.13 5.16
N PRO A 87 1.09 1.86 6.12
CA PRO A 87 0.86 3.26 6.46
C PRO A 87 1.46 4.23 5.42
N ARG A 88 0.95 5.48 5.37
CA ARG A 88 1.43 6.55 4.49
C ARG A 88 1.94 7.78 5.24
N ALA A 89 1.82 7.80 6.56
CA ALA A 89 2.30 8.84 7.46
C ALA A 89 2.84 8.20 8.74
N ILE A 90 3.70 8.92 9.46
CA ILE A 90 4.30 8.43 10.70
C ILE A 90 3.24 8.08 11.75
N ASP A 91 2.19 8.90 11.88
CA ASP A 91 1.14 8.64 12.86
C ASP A 91 0.31 7.40 12.48
N GLN A 92 0.10 7.14 11.18
CA GLN A 92 -0.47 5.88 10.73
C GLN A 92 0.43 4.68 11.06
N ALA A 93 1.75 4.82 10.92
CA ALA A 93 2.71 3.76 11.25
C ALA A 93 2.65 3.41 12.74
N LYS A 94 2.70 4.41 13.61
CA LYS A 94 2.55 4.22 15.06
C LYS A 94 1.20 3.58 15.43
N ASN A 95 0.13 4.02 14.78
CA ASN A 95 -1.20 3.44 15.00
C ASN A 95 -1.26 1.97 14.53
N LEU A 96 -0.65 1.64 13.41
CA LEU A 96 -0.57 0.26 12.93
C LEU A 96 0.16 -0.65 13.93
N ASP A 97 1.30 -0.20 14.44
CA ASP A 97 2.08 -0.95 15.43
C ASP A 97 1.27 -1.19 16.71
N LEU A 98 0.52 -0.18 17.17
CA LEU A 98 -0.38 -0.30 18.33
C LEU A 98 -1.53 -1.28 18.07
N LEU A 99 -2.19 -1.22 16.92
CA LEU A 99 -3.29 -2.11 16.54
C LEU A 99 -2.83 -3.57 16.45
N LEU A 100 -1.69 -3.80 15.79
CA LEU A 100 -1.13 -5.14 15.68
C LEU A 100 -0.71 -5.68 17.05
N SER A 101 -0.01 -4.89 17.86
CA SER A 101 0.39 -5.28 19.21
C SER A 101 -0.81 -5.61 20.09
N SER A 102 -1.89 -4.80 20.07
CA SER A 102 -3.10 -5.03 20.86
C SER A 102 -3.86 -6.31 20.46
N SER A 103 -3.64 -6.80 19.24
CA SER A 103 -4.21 -8.05 18.74
C SER A 103 -3.22 -9.25 18.79
N ASN A 104 -2.10 -9.09 19.50
CA ASN A 104 -1.00 -10.07 19.53
C ASN A 104 -0.51 -10.46 18.12
N GLN A 105 -0.32 -9.47 17.27
CA GLN A 105 0.24 -9.56 15.94
C GLN A 105 1.46 -8.65 15.81
N LYS A 106 2.25 -8.83 14.79
CA LYS A 106 3.41 -7.98 14.45
C LYS A 106 3.58 -7.88 12.96
N ILE A 107 4.41 -6.95 12.52
CA ILE A 107 4.93 -6.91 11.14
C ILE A 107 6.09 -7.91 11.06
N ASP A 108 6.03 -8.84 10.11
CA ASP A 108 7.07 -9.84 9.93
C ASP A 108 8.10 -9.40 8.90
N TYR A 109 7.67 -8.80 7.77
CA TYR A 109 8.55 -8.30 6.72
C TYR A 109 8.05 -6.99 6.14
N ILE A 110 9.01 -6.18 5.70
CA ILE A 110 8.77 -4.90 5.04
C ILE A 110 9.57 -4.88 3.74
N PHE A 111 8.87 -4.68 2.62
CA PHE A 111 9.47 -4.55 1.31
C PHE A 111 9.25 -3.15 0.77
N PHE A 112 10.34 -2.47 0.42
CA PHE A 112 10.30 -1.19 -0.27
C PHE A 112 10.66 -1.36 -1.74
N LEU A 113 9.69 -1.15 -2.62
CA LEU A 113 9.92 -1.14 -4.06
C LEU A 113 10.43 0.25 -4.49
N ASN A 114 11.73 0.37 -4.64
CA ASN A 114 12.37 1.61 -5.09
C ASN A 114 12.25 1.73 -6.61
N VAL A 115 11.60 2.81 -7.09
CA VAL A 115 11.35 3.02 -8.53
C VAL A 115 11.56 4.49 -8.87
N LYS A 116 12.29 4.75 -9.96
CA LYS A 116 12.53 6.11 -10.46
C LYS A 116 11.24 6.74 -11.00
N LYS A 117 11.12 8.07 -10.86
CA LYS A 117 9.94 8.85 -11.26
C LYS A 117 9.54 8.62 -12.73
N GLU A 118 10.51 8.55 -13.63
CA GLU A 118 10.27 8.34 -15.06
C GLU A 118 9.63 6.99 -15.36
N THR A 119 10.03 5.95 -14.64
CA THR A 119 9.45 4.61 -14.76
C THR A 119 8.02 4.59 -14.22
N ILE A 120 7.76 5.30 -13.13
CA ILE A 120 6.43 5.44 -12.54
C ILE A 120 5.47 6.07 -13.54
N ILE A 121 5.84 7.20 -14.15
CA ILE A 121 4.99 7.89 -15.13
C ILE A 121 4.61 6.95 -16.27
N LYS A 122 5.57 6.29 -16.90
CA LYS A 122 5.32 5.32 -17.98
C LYS A 122 4.38 4.19 -17.57
N ARG A 123 4.52 3.67 -16.35
CA ARG A 123 3.68 2.58 -15.84
C ARG A 123 2.24 3.03 -15.61
N ILE A 124 2.04 4.24 -15.11
CA ILE A 124 0.70 4.75 -14.82
C ILE A 124 -0.01 5.14 -16.11
N GLU A 125 0.67 5.73 -17.09
CA GLU A 125 0.11 5.97 -18.41
C GLU A 125 -0.42 4.65 -19.04
N LYS A 126 0.37 3.59 -18.97
CA LYS A 126 -0.07 2.25 -19.43
C LYS A 126 -1.27 1.73 -18.62
N ARG A 127 -1.26 1.91 -17.29
CA ARG A 127 -2.35 1.47 -16.41
C ARG A 127 -3.66 2.22 -16.68
N LYS A 128 -3.59 3.53 -16.96
CA LYS A 128 -4.75 4.35 -17.32
C LYS A 128 -5.52 3.75 -18.49
N VAL A 129 -4.80 3.29 -19.52
CA VAL A 129 -5.41 2.64 -20.69
C VAL A 129 -6.06 1.30 -20.34
N LEU A 130 -5.45 0.53 -19.44
CA LEU A 130 -5.90 -0.83 -19.11
C LEU A 130 -7.01 -0.87 -18.05
N GLU A 131 -6.93 -0.01 -17.03
CA GLU A 131 -7.80 -0.08 -15.86
C GLU A 131 -8.83 1.07 -15.77
N ASN A 132 -8.73 2.07 -16.66
CA ASN A 132 -9.62 3.22 -16.73
C ASN A 132 -9.90 3.88 -15.37
N ARG A 133 -8.86 4.04 -14.55
CA ARG A 133 -8.97 4.69 -13.23
C ARG A 133 -9.11 6.20 -13.38
N SER A 134 -10.07 6.78 -12.71
CA SER A 134 -10.32 8.24 -12.73
C SER A 134 -9.18 9.05 -12.10
N ASP A 135 -8.42 8.45 -11.18
CA ASP A 135 -7.31 9.06 -10.44
C ASP A 135 -5.92 8.85 -11.12
N ASP A 136 -5.88 8.37 -12.37
CA ASP A 136 -4.66 8.13 -13.15
C ASP A 136 -4.44 9.19 -14.27
N ASP A 137 -4.83 10.44 -14.08
CA ASP A 137 -4.37 11.54 -14.93
C ASP A 137 -2.97 12.03 -14.49
N LEU A 138 -2.22 12.64 -15.42
CA LEU A 138 -0.84 13.02 -15.19
C LEU A 138 -0.66 14.01 -14.02
N ASN A 139 -1.56 14.99 -13.89
CA ASN A 139 -1.48 15.98 -12.82
C ASN A 139 -1.74 15.35 -11.45
N THR A 140 -2.74 14.49 -11.37
CA THR A 140 -3.05 13.74 -10.13
C THR A 140 -1.88 12.82 -9.75
N ILE A 141 -1.25 12.17 -10.73
CA ILE A 141 -0.06 11.32 -10.51
C ILE A 141 1.11 12.11 -9.94
N LEU A 142 1.41 13.27 -10.50
CA LEU A 142 2.50 14.12 -10.03
C LEU A 142 2.24 14.60 -8.60
N LYS A 143 1.03 15.04 -8.29
CA LYS A 143 0.62 15.40 -6.92
C LYS A 143 0.75 14.21 -5.95
N ARG A 144 0.29 13.02 -6.34
CA ARG A 144 0.43 11.80 -5.52
C ARG A 144 1.89 11.45 -5.27
N TYR A 145 2.76 11.65 -6.26
CA TYR A 145 4.19 11.43 -6.09
C TYR A 145 4.79 12.45 -5.11
N GLU A 146 4.45 13.72 -5.22
CA GLU A 146 4.88 14.78 -4.30
C GLU A 146 4.40 14.48 -2.88
N THR A 147 3.13 14.20 -2.70
CA THR A 147 2.56 13.78 -1.40
C THR A 147 3.29 12.55 -0.83
N TYR A 148 3.62 11.56 -1.67
CA TYR A 148 4.40 10.40 -1.25
C TYR A 148 5.79 10.80 -0.75
N MET A 149 6.48 11.68 -1.45
CA MET A 149 7.83 12.14 -1.05
C MET A 149 7.81 12.89 0.28
N GLU A 150 6.78 13.70 0.51
CA GLU A 150 6.67 14.53 1.72
C GLU A 150 6.22 13.73 2.94
N THR A 151 5.25 12.83 2.78
CA THR A 151 4.58 12.19 3.92
C THR A 151 4.91 10.71 4.09
N THR A 152 5.05 9.96 2.98
CA THR A 152 5.24 8.51 3.05
C THR A 152 6.72 8.12 3.07
N LYS A 153 7.58 8.85 2.36
CA LYS A 153 9.01 8.56 2.41
C LYS A 153 9.58 8.58 3.83
N PRO A 154 9.24 9.51 4.72
CA PRO A 154 9.68 9.49 6.12
C PRO A 154 9.28 8.24 6.91
N VAL A 155 8.22 7.54 6.49
CA VAL A 155 7.80 6.27 7.12
C VAL A 155 8.83 5.16 6.86
N LEU A 156 9.57 5.23 5.75
CA LEU A 156 10.67 4.29 5.47
C LEU A 156 11.78 4.43 6.51
N ASP A 157 12.11 5.65 6.92
CA ASP A 157 13.11 5.90 7.96
C ASP A 157 12.64 5.34 9.32
N TYR A 158 11.34 5.49 9.63
CA TYR A 158 10.73 4.91 10.84
C TYR A 158 10.89 3.38 10.90
N TYR A 159 10.74 2.70 9.76
CA TYR A 159 10.86 1.25 9.68
C TYR A 159 12.24 0.76 9.24
N SER A 160 13.19 1.63 8.93
CA SER A 160 14.53 1.25 8.42
C SER A 160 15.33 0.37 9.37
N SER A 161 15.10 0.50 10.69
CA SER A 161 15.71 -0.33 11.74
C SER A 161 15.01 -1.68 11.94
N HIS A 162 13.90 -1.95 11.25
CA HIS A 162 13.22 -3.23 11.37
C HIS A 162 14.09 -4.36 10.82
N GLN A 163 14.24 -5.43 11.58
CA GLN A 163 15.15 -6.55 11.25
C GLN A 163 14.95 -7.12 9.84
N ASN A 164 13.70 -7.15 9.36
CA ASN A 164 13.30 -7.69 8.07
C ASN A 164 12.82 -6.58 7.12
N TYR A 165 13.52 -5.43 7.08
CA TYR A 165 13.33 -4.40 6.08
C TYR A 165 14.21 -4.69 4.86
N HIS A 166 13.60 -4.75 3.67
CA HIS A 166 14.27 -5.06 2.42
C HIS A 166 13.90 -4.08 1.33
N GLU A 167 14.92 -3.45 0.75
CA GLU A 167 14.77 -2.62 -0.44
C GLU A 167 14.96 -3.47 -1.69
N ILE A 168 14.05 -3.34 -2.64
CA ILE A 168 14.06 -4.07 -3.91
C ILE A 168 13.98 -3.07 -5.05
N ASP A 169 14.81 -3.25 -6.08
CA ASP A 169 14.70 -2.48 -7.32
C ASP A 169 13.37 -2.80 -8.01
N GLY A 170 12.42 -1.90 -7.84
CA GLY A 170 11.09 -2.02 -8.44
C GLY A 170 11.05 -1.74 -9.95
N SER A 171 12.19 -1.40 -10.60
CA SER A 171 12.27 -1.22 -12.06
C SER A 171 12.37 -2.54 -12.82
N MET A 172 12.74 -3.63 -12.15
CA MET A 172 12.81 -4.97 -12.73
C MET A 172 11.46 -5.47 -13.24
N LYS A 173 11.48 -6.61 -13.95
CA LYS A 173 10.24 -7.29 -14.38
C LYS A 173 9.44 -7.80 -13.18
N ILE A 174 8.14 -7.93 -13.37
CA ILE A 174 7.21 -8.36 -12.30
C ILE A 174 7.67 -9.68 -11.68
N GLU A 175 8.03 -10.65 -12.52
CA GLU A 175 8.44 -11.99 -12.12
C GLU A 175 9.75 -11.97 -11.33
N GLU A 176 10.70 -11.12 -11.71
CA GLU A 176 11.99 -10.98 -11.03
C GLU A 176 11.81 -10.39 -9.63
N ILE A 177 10.92 -9.37 -9.48
CA ILE A 177 10.59 -8.80 -8.18
C ILE A 177 9.90 -9.85 -7.31
N THR A 178 8.93 -10.60 -7.88
CA THR A 178 8.23 -11.67 -7.17
C THR A 178 9.23 -12.71 -6.66
N SER A 179 10.14 -13.20 -7.53
CA SER A 179 11.14 -14.20 -7.15
C SER A 179 12.07 -13.71 -6.05
N LYS A 180 12.48 -12.43 -6.08
CA LYS A 180 13.31 -11.86 -5.00
C LYS A 180 12.57 -11.80 -3.66
N ILE A 181 11.29 -11.42 -3.67
CA ILE A 181 10.48 -11.43 -2.45
C ILE A 181 10.37 -12.85 -1.90
N GLU A 182 10.11 -13.83 -2.77
CA GLU A 182 9.99 -15.23 -2.40
C GLU A 182 11.28 -15.81 -1.82
N GLU A 183 12.43 -15.47 -2.40
CA GLU A 183 13.74 -15.86 -1.89
C GLU A 183 13.96 -15.34 -0.45
N ILE A 184 13.62 -14.05 -0.21
CA ILE A 184 13.73 -13.44 1.13
C ILE A 184 12.77 -14.12 2.12
N LEU A 185 11.57 -14.47 1.68
CA LEU A 185 10.56 -15.16 2.48
C LEU A 185 10.85 -16.66 2.64
N LYS A 186 11.84 -17.21 1.92
CA LYS A 186 12.20 -18.63 1.88
C LYS A 186 11.04 -19.53 1.45
N LEU A 187 10.35 -19.13 0.37
CA LEU A 187 9.21 -19.84 -0.21
C LEU A 187 9.64 -20.76 -1.35
#